data_198f8b7b0271c1f909dbdab08b6a29e1
#
_entry.id   198f8b7b0271c1f909dbdab08b6a29e1
#
_cell.length_a   1.000
_cell.length_b   1.000
_cell.length_c   1.000
_cell.angle_alpha   90.00
_cell.angle_beta   90.00
_cell.angle_gamma   90.00
#
_symmetry.space_group_name_H-M   'P 1'
#
loop_
_entity.id
_entity.type
_entity.pdbx_description
1 polymer ?
#
loop_
_entity_poly.entity_id
_entity_poly.type
_entity_poly.pdbx_seq_one_letter_code
_entity_poly.pdbx_strand_id
1 'polypeptide(L)' 'MKFEVISQIENIEVISVGTDIRNLAYLEKAYGSGRWRKLKGVAHVRLPNGNIRWVELHWYEAHGIGRKNIKIKRYVE' A
#
# COMPACT_ATOMS: atom_id res chain seq x y z
N MET A 1 -10.17 -6.41 1.83
CA MET A 1 -9.56 -5.36 2.67
C MET A 1 -10.50 -5.04 3.80
N LYS A 2 -9.99 -4.94 5.01
CA LYS A 2 -10.84 -4.76 6.20
C LYS A 2 -10.96 -3.32 6.64
N PHE A 3 -10.45 -2.41 5.89
CA PHE A 3 -10.58 -0.98 6.16
C PHE A 3 -10.79 -0.27 4.84
N GLU A 4 -11.24 0.98 4.92
CA GLU A 4 -11.49 1.78 3.74
C GLU A 4 -10.63 3.04 3.77
N VAL A 5 -9.88 3.30 2.70
CA VAL A 5 -9.12 4.54 2.57
C VAL A 5 -10.08 5.63 2.15
N ILE A 6 -10.27 6.64 3.00
CA ILE A 6 -11.30 7.67 2.79
C ILE A 6 -10.75 9.05 2.48
N SER A 7 -9.44 9.19 2.36
CA SER A 7 -8.80 10.45 1.97
C SER A 7 -7.76 10.19 0.89
N GLN A 8 -7.22 11.26 0.34
CA GLN A 8 -6.04 11.14 -0.50
C GLN A 8 -4.88 10.61 0.34
N ILE A 9 -4.00 9.83 -0.28
CA ILE A 9 -2.79 9.37 0.37
C ILE A 9 -1.74 10.45 0.16
N GLU A 10 -1.13 10.90 1.26
CA GLU A 10 -0.16 12.00 1.26
C GLU A 10 1.23 11.50 1.61
N ASN A 11 2.23 12.31 1.26
CA ASN A 11 3.63 12.03 1.58
C ASN A 11 4.09 10.68 1.04
N ILE A 12 3.71 10.40 -0.21
CA ILE A 12 4.02 9.10 -0.83
C ILE A 12 5.52 9.01 -1.10
N GLU A 13 6.11 7.90 -0.67
CA GLU A 13 7.54 7.62 -0.89
C GLU A 13 7.70 6.20 -1.41
N VAL A 14 8.64 6.01 -2.34
CA VAL A 14 9.06 4.68 -2.77
C VAL A 14 10.10 4.18 -1.79
N ILE A 15 9.88 2.99 -1.21
CA ILE A 15 10.79 2.43 -0.22
C ILE A 15 11.56 1.21 -0.72
N SER A 16 11.12 0.56 -1.80
CA SER A 16 11.85 -0.55 -2.42
C SER A 16 11.44 -0.67 -3.87
N VAL A 17 12.36 -1.13 -4.71
CA VAL A 17 12.07 -1.35 -6.13
C VAL A 17 12.62 -2.70 -6.56
N GLY A 18 11.89 -3.36 -7.47
CA GLY A 18 12.34 -4.59 -8.14
C GLY A 18 12.78 -5.66 -7.16
N THR A 19 13.99 -6.16 -7.36
CA THR A 19 14.51 -7.29 -6.59
C THR A 19 14.77 -6.99 -5.11
N ASP A 20 14.72 -5.72 -4.71
CA ASP A 20 14.80 -5.35 -3.29
C ASP A 20 13.50 -5.67 -2.56
N ILE A 21 12.42 -5.95 -3.29
CA ILE A 21 11.14 -6.31 -2.70
C ILE A 21 11.17 -7.80 -2.35
N ARG A 22 10.97 -8.13 -1.07
CA ARG A 22 11.07 -9.52 -0.59
C ARG A 22 10.09 -10.47 -1.27
N ASN A 23 8.86 -10.03 -1.48
CA ASN A 23 7.81 -10.87 -2.06
C ASN A 23 7.56 -10.58 -3.53
N LEU A 24 8.61 -10.18 -4.25
CA LEU A 24 8.50 -9.85 -5.67
C LEU A 24 7.91 -11.01 -6.48
N ALA A 25 8.41 -12.25 -6.25
CA ALA A 25 7.93 -13.42 -6.98
C ALA A 25 6.43 -13.63 -6.79
N TYR A 26 5.94 -13.43 -5.56
CA TYR A 26 4.51 -13.52 -5.28
C TYR A 26 3.72 -12.46 -6.06
N LEU A 27 4.20 -11.23 -6.07
CA LEU A 27 3.52 -10.13 -6.77
C LEU A 27 3.44 -10.41 -8.27
N GLU A 28 4.53 -10.89 -8.85
CA GLU A 28 4.57 -11.20 -10.27
C GLU A 28 3.64 -12.36 -10.62
N LYS A 29 3.59 -13.36 -9.75
CA LYS A 29 2.72 -14.52 -9.97
C LYS A 29 1.25 -14.14 -9.80
N ALA A 30 0.93 -13.33 -8.81
CA ALA A 30 -0.46 -12.98 -8.49
C ALA A 30 -1.04 -11.92 -9.43
N TYR A 31 -0.23 -10.96 -9.85
CA TYR A 31 -0.73 -9.79 -10.56
C TYR A 31 -0.06 -9.54 -11.91
N GLY A 32 1.08 -10.17 -12.18
CA GLY A 32 1.78 -10.02 -13.44
C GLY A 32 3.15 -9.40 -13.29
N SER A 33 3.95 -9.56 -14.34
CA SER A 33 5.28 -9.00 -14.40
C SER A 33 5.21 -7.48 -14.61
N GLY A 34 6.20 -6.77 -14.10
CA GLY A 34 6.27 -5.33 -14.25
C GLY A 34 7.39 -4.77 -13.39
N ARG A 35 7.50 -3.45 -13.40
CA ARG A 35 8.48 -2.75 -12.56
C ARG A 35 7.82 -2.48 -11.22
N TRP A 36 7.86 -3.48 -10.35
CA TRP A 36 7.23 -3.40 -9.05
C TRP A 36 7.95 -2.47 -8.12
N ARG A 37 7.18 -1.74 -7.33
CA ARG A 37 7.68 -0.83 -6.30
C ARG A 37 6.88 -1.05 -5.03
N LYS A 38 7.52 -0.88 -3.89
CA LYS A 38 6.86 -0.82 -2.59
C LYS A 38 6.84 0.64 -2.16
N LEU A 39 5.67 1.12 -1.76
CA LEU A 39 5.47 2.52 -1.41
C LEU A 39 4.86 2.64 -0.02
N LYS A 40 4.98 3.83 0.55
CA LYS A 40 4.28 4.19 1.77
C LYS A 40 3.69 5.59 1.63
N GLY A 41 2.71 5.88 2.46
CA GLY A 41 2.09 7.19 2.55
C GLY A 41 1.16 7.22 3.75
N VAL A 42 0.56 8.38 4.01
CA VAL A 42 -0.36 8.55 5.14
C VAL A 42 -1.73 8.93 4.61
N ALA A 43 -2.76 8.43 5.28
CA ALA A 43 -4.14 8.70 4.89
C ALA A 43 -5.08 8.45 6.05
N HIS A 44 -6.28 8.99 5.94
CA HIS A 44 -7.36 8.63 6.85
C HIS A 44 -8.01 7.36 6.35
N VAL A 45 -8.30 6.45 7.27
CA VAL A 45 -9.02 5.21 6.97
C VAL A 45 -10.20 5.07 7.90
N ARG A 46 -11.24 4.39 7.42
CA ARG A 46 -12.36 3.97 8.25
C ARG A 46 -12.17 2.51 8.59
N LEU A 47 -12.14 2.21 9.90
CA LEU A 47 -12.01 0.85 10.40
C LEU A 47 -13.36 0.16 10.40
N PRO A 48 -13.39 -1.19 10.54
CA PRO A 48 -14.65 -1.94 10.56
C PRO A 48 -15.61 -1.48 11.66
N ASN A 49 -15.11 -0.95 12.77
CA ASN A 49 -15.96 -0.43 13.85
C ASN A 49 -16.49 0.99 13.59
N GLY A 50 -16.18 1.56 12.42
CA GLY A 50 -16.62 2.91 12.05
C GLY A 50 -15.67 4.03 12.45
N ASN A 51 -14.65 3.74 13.25
CA ASN A 51 -13.70 4.77 13.67
C ASN A 51 -12.83 5.20 12.51
N ILE A 52 -12.55 6.49 12.45
CA ILE A 52 -11.67 7.08 11.45
C ILE A 52 -10.32 7.34 12.10
N ARG A 53 -9.25 6.85 11.49
CA ARG A 53 -7.90 6.95 12.01
C ARG A 53 -6.94 7.46 10.94
N TRP A 54 -5.94 8.20 11.40
CA TRP A 54 -4.84 8.67 10.57
C TRP A 54 -3.73 7.63 10.64
N VAL A 55 -3.36 7.03 9.49
CA VAL A 55 -2.47 5.86 9.48
C VAL A 55 -1.40 5.99 8.42
N GLU A 56 -0.31 5.25 8.62
CA GLU A 56 0.67 5.02 7.58
C GLU A 56 0.31 3.74 6.86
N LEU A 57 0.18 3.84 5.55
CA LEU A 57 -0.14 2.72 4.67
C LEU A 57 1.11 2.29 3.90
N HIS A 58 1.23 1.00 3.65
CA HIS A 58 2.21 0.43 2.73
C HIS A 58 1.47 -0.36 1.67
N TRP A 59 1.96 -0.30 0.44
CA TRP A 59 1.37 -1.04 -0.66
C TRP A 59 2.41 -1.28 -1.74
N TYR A 60 2.01 -2.06 -2.74
CA TYR A 60 2.84 -2.34 -3.92
C TYR A 60 2.10 -1.88 -5.15
N GLU A 61 2.85 -1.42 -6.15
CA GLU A 61 2.27 -1.09 -7.44
C GLU A 61 3.29 -1.28 -8.55
N ALA A 62 2.78 -1.48 -9.76
CA ALA A 62 3.57 -1.48 -10.97
C ALA A 62 2.77 -0.73 -12.03
N HIS A 63 3.47 -0.20 -13.04
CA HIS A 63 2.83 0.59 -14.08
C HIS A 63 1.70 -0.23 -14.75
N GLY A 64 0.52 0.35 -14.82
CA GLY A 64 -0.64 -0.28 -15.42
C GLY A 64 -1.38 -1.29 -14.55
N ILE A 65 -0.85 -1.61 -13.36
CA ILE A 65 -1.47 -2.62 -12.49
C ILE A 65 -2.24 -1.97 -11.33
N GLY A 66 -1.78 -0.81 -10.86
CA GLY A 66 -2.42 -0.12 -9.75
C GLY A 66 -1.91 -0.60 -8.38
N ARG A 67 -2.56 -0.11 -7.33
CA ARG A 67 -2.16 -0.43 -5.95
C ARG A 67 -2.63 -1.82 -5.55
N LYS A 68 -1.72 -2.59 -4.96
CA LYS A 68 -2.01 -3.96 -4.50
C LYS A 68 -1.54 -4.14 -3.08
N ASN A 69 -2.26 -4.98 -2.33
CA ASN A 69 -1.88 -5.39 -0.97
C ASN A 69 -1.67 -4.21 -0.03
N ILE A 70 -2.62 -3.26 -0.04
CA ILE A 70 -2.58 -2.11 0.85
C ILE A 70 -2.80 -2.59 2.28
N LYS A 71 -1.92 -2.18 3.19
CA LYS A 71 -2.07 -2.53 4.61
C LYS A 71 -1.71 -1.35 5.49
N ILE A 72 -2.30 -1.34 6.68
CA ILE A 72 -1.95 -0.37 7.71
C ILE A 72 -0.65 -0.84 8.36
N LYS A 73 0.39 -0.01 8.28
CA LYS A 73 1.67 -0.32 8.88
C LYS A 73 1.70 0.13 10.34
N ARG A 74 1.15 1.30 10.60
CA ARG A 74 1.05 1.83 11.97
C ARG A 74 0.02 2.95 12.00
N TYR A 75 -0.47 3.22 13.18
CA TYR A 75 -1.36 4.37 13.42
C TYR A 75 -0.49 5.59 13.72
N VAL A 76 -0.81 6.72 13.08
CA VAL A 76 -0.06 7.95 13.27
C VAL A 76 -0.63 8.74 14.44
N GLU A 77 -1.93 8.57 14.69
CA GLU A 77 -2.60 9.16 15.85
C GLU A 77 -3.87 8.41 16.21
#